data_04a88a78dbaa7392192739b84a18ef96
#
_entry.id   04a88a78dbaa7392192739b84a18ef96
#
_cell.length_a   1.000
_cell.length_b   1.000
_cell.length_c   1.000
_cell.angle_alpha   90.00
_cell.angle_beta   90.00
_cell.angle_gamma   90.00
#
_symmetry.space_group_name_H-M   'P 1'
#
loop_
_entity.id
_entity.type
_entity.pdbx_description
1 polymer ?
#
loop_
_entity_poly.entity_id
_entity_poly.type
_entity_poly.pdbx_seq_one_letter_code
_entity_poly.pdbx_strand_id
1 'polypeptide(L)'
;LELVDQVSGELGLSQPPSVIGSTNNQTIQLLSLAQRLGKDLVRDFEWQKLVKAYIWQTQTAVSTTGNITAGSKIITNIPSTTNLQVGNVITGTGQTPYAEILTIDSATQVTLNAPVTTSTASVSMTFAKQDYDLPSGYDRMISDTNWDRTDHWRNLGTKSSQDWQFLQGGIISIGPRERYRIYNGKFRIFQALTTVYNFSFEYVSNYWVCATGSSEGTKAEFTADTDTCVFPDDLMMAGLKFYFLKAKKLDYGIELGEFTRALSYNKAQDVPVPSMSLAPVGMNQLVGPWSVQDGNWPSV
;
A
#
# COMPACT_ATOMS: atom_id res chain seq x y z
N LEU A 1 -21.03 -5.58 -17.44
CA LEU A 1 -21.15 -4.26 -18.09
C LEU A 1 -22.57 -3.88 -18.51
N GLU A 2 -23.55 -4.49 -17.92
CA GLU A 2 -24.98 -4.13 -17.99
C GLU A 2 -25.20 -2.62 -17.79
N LEU A 3 -24.39 -2.00 -16.95
CA LEU A 3 -24.31 -0.55 -16.72
C LEU A 3 -24.12 0.27 -18.00
N VAL A 4 -23.22 -0.16 -18.90
CA VAL A 4 -22.97 0.54 -20.18
C VAL A 4 -24.17 0.39 -21.09
N ASP A 5 -24.84 -0.76 -21.07
CA ASP A 5 -26.04 -1.02 -21.88
C ASP A 5 -27.21 -0.15 -21.42
N GLN A 6 -27.42 -0.06 -20.11
CA GLN A 6 -28.49 0.80 -19.54
C GLN A 6 -28.24 2.27 -19.88
N VAL A 7 -27.02 2.77 -19.66
CA VAL A 7 -26.65 4.15 -19.99
C VAL A 7 -26.76 4.42 -21.49
N SER A 8 -26.38 3.45 -22.34
CA SER A 8 -26.56 3.57 -23.80
C SER A 8 -28.03 3.71 -24.18
N GLY A 9 -28.91 2.91 -23.56
CA GLY A 9 -30.36 3.00 -23.75
C GLY A 9 -30.95 4.35 -23.37
N GLU A 10 -30.53 4.90 -22.20
CA GLU A 10 -31.01 6.19 -21.73
C GLU A 10 -30.49 7.39 -22.56
N LEU A 11 -29.32 7.26 -23.13
CA LEU A 11 -28.73 8.27 -24.02
C LEU A 11 -29.22 8.14 -25.46
N GLY A 12 -30.11 7.15 -25.78
CA GLY A 12 -30.60 6.91 -27.12
C GLY A 12 -29.52 6.38 -28.07
N LEU A 13 -28.49 5.73 -27.55
CA LEU A 13 -27.43 5.10 -28.32
C LEU A 13 -27.77 3.65 -28.62
N SER A 14 -27.16 3.08 -29.66
CA SER A 14 -27.32 1.64 -29.95
C SER A 14 -26.67 0.82 -28.86
N GLN A 15 -27.40 -0.13 -28.29
CA GLN A 15 -26.85 -1.09 -27.31
C GLN A 15 -25.89 -2.06 -28.01
N PRO A 16 -24.64 -2.18 -27.52
CA PRO A 16 -23.68 -3.10 -28.10
C PRO A 16 -23.92 -4.54 -27.65
N PRO A 17 -23.71 -5.55 -28.50
CA PRO A 17 -23.82 -6.96 -28.09
C PRO A 17 -22.70 -7.38 -27.09
N SER A 18 -21.62 -6.65 -27.05
CA SER A 18 -20.49 -6.83 -26.14
C SER A 18 -19.80 -5.47 -25.96
N VAL A 19 -19.34 -5.18 -24.75
CA VAL A 19 -18.66 -3.93 -24.42
C VAL A 19 -17.13 -4.12 -24.51
N ILE A 20 -16.62 -5.21 -23.93
CA ILE A 20 -15.19 -5.54 -24.04
C ILE A 20 -14.90 -6.09 -25.44
N GLY A 21 -13.90 -5.48 -26.10
CA GLY A 21 -13.54 -5.83 -27.48
C GLY A 21 -14.48 -5.26 -28.54
N SER A 22 -15.44 -4.41 -28.18
CA SER A 22 -16.29 -3.71 -29.15
C SER A 22 -15.47 -2.83 -30.08
N THR A 23 -15.83 -2.80 -31.35
CA THR A 23 -15.27 -1.89 -32.37
C THR A 23 -16.05 -0.58 -32.51
N ASN A 24 -17.17 -0.45 -31.81
CA ASN A 24 -17.98 0.76 -31.85
C ASN A 24 -17.31 1.87 -31.03
N ASN A 25 -17.00 2.99 -31.65
CA ASN A 25 -16.34 4.13 -31.01
C ASN A 25 -17.09 4.69 -29.80
N GLN A 26 -18.43 4.66 -29.81
CA GLN A 26 -19.23 5.14 -28.67
C GLN A 26 -19.11 4.19 -27.47
N THR A 27 -19.16 2.89 -27.73
CA THR A 27 -18.98 1.85 -26.68
C THR A 27 -17.56 1.93 -26.08
N ILE A 28 -16.53 2.06 -26.91
CA ILE A 28 -15.14 2.23 -26.45
C ILE A 28 -15.03 3.50 -25.59
N GLN A 29 -15.66 4.59 -26.00
CA GLN A 29 -15.67 5.84 -25.23
C GLN A 29 -16.38 5.66 -23.89
N LEU A 30 -17.56 5.03 -23.85
CA LEU A 30 -18.29 4.78 -22.60
C LEU A 30 -17.50 3.87 -21.66
N LEU A 31 -16.87 2.81 -22.15
CA LEU A 31 -16.00 1.95 -21.35
C LEU A 31 -14.81 2.74 -20.75
N SER A 32 -14.15 3.56 -21.57
CA SER A 32 -13.03 4.39 -21.09
C SER A 32 -13.45 5.39 -20.03
N LEU A 33 -14.66 5.97 -20.18
CA LEU A 33 -15.22 6.90 -19.19
C LEU A 33 -15.65 6.17 -17.91
N ALA A 34 -16.21 4.97 -18.00
CA ALA A 34 -16.56 4.13 -16.85
C ALA A 34 -15.31 3.75 -16.05
N GLN A 35 -14.23 3.34 -16.72
CA GLN A 35 -12.93 3.05 -16.07
C GLN A 35 -12.35 4.28 -15.40
N ARG A 36 -12.43 5.45 -16.03
CA ARG A 36 -11.99 6.71 -15.45
C ARG A 36 -12.81 7.08 -14.22
N LEU A 37 -14.14 7.00 -14.32
CA LEU A 37 -15.05 7.28 -13.20
C LEU A 37 -14.74 6.39 -11.99
N GLY A 38 -14.56 5.09 -12.19
CA GLY A 38 -14.19 4.18 -11.10
C GLY A 38 -12.88 4.56 -10.42
N LYS A 39 -11.85 4.90 -11.19
CA LYS A 39 -10.56 5.38 -10.64
C LYS A 39 -10.70 6.72 -9.89
N ASP A 40 -11.52 7.62 -10.39
CA ASP A 40 -11.77 8.91 -9.73
C ASP A 40 -12.53 8.71 -8.41
N LEU A 41 -13.51 7.81 -8.36
CA LEU A 41 -14.24 7.46 -7.13
C LEU A 41 -13.34 6.84 -6.06
N VAL A 42 -12.42 5.94 -6.43
CA VAL A 42 -11.42 5.35 -5.50
C VAL A 42 -10.56 6.44 -4.84
N ARG A 43 -10.17 7.48 -5.60
CA ARG A 43 -9.30 8.56 -5.11
C ARG A 43 -10.04 9.58 -4.27
N ASP A 44 -11.32 9.77 -4.52
CA ASP A 44 -12.12 10.83 -3.94
C ASP A 44 -12.53 10.54 -2.48
N PHE A 45 -12.65 9.26 -2.11
CA PHE A 45 -13.15 8.88 -0.78
C PHE A 45 -12.58 7.54 -0.30
N GLU A 46 -12.56 7.33 1.02
CA GLU A 46 -12.17 6.06 1.66
C GLU A 46 -13.37 5.13 1.80
N TRP A 47 -13.78 4.50 0.70
CA TRP A 47 -14.90 3.58 0.68
C TRP A 47 -14.63 2.35 1.54
N GLN A 48 -15.51 2.06 2.50
CA GLN A 48 -15.36 0.90 3.39
C GLN A 48 -15.29 -0.43 2.63
N LYS A 49 -15.99 -0.52 1.51
CA LYS A 49 -15.93 -1.69 0.62
C LYS A 49 -14.56 -1.89 -0.06
N LEU A 50 -13.71 -0.86 -0.10
CA LEU A 50 -12.35 -0.91 -0.64
C LEU A 50 -11.29 -1.06 0.44
N VAL A 51 -11.66 -0.93 1.72
CA VAL A 51 -10.74 -1.13 2.83
C VAL A 51 -10.44 -2.62 2.99
N LYS A 52 -9.14 -2.94 3.00
CA LYS A 52 -8.65 -4.31 3.19
C LYS A 52 -7.58 -4.34 4.27
N ALA A 53 -7.59 -5.41 5.07
CA ALA A 53 -6.53 -5.69 6.03
C ALA A 53 -5.41 -6.48 5.34
N TYR A 54 -4.17 -6.11 5.61
CA TYR A 54 -2.99 -6.84 5.16
C TYR A 54 -2.17 -7.29 6.37
N ILE A 55 -1.94 -8.59 6.45
CA ILE A 55 -1.11 -9.23 7.50
C ILE A 55 0.08 -9.87 6.79
N TRP A 56 1.27 -9.58 7.28
CA TRP A 56 2.49 -10.11 6.70
C TRP A 56 3.58 -10.32 7.75
N GLN A 57 4.61 -11.05 7.38
CA GLN A 57 5.72 -11.38 8.27
C GLN A 57 7.05 -10.86 7.72
N THR A 58 7.91 -10.41 8.62
CA THR A 58 9.30 -10.12 8.28
C THR A 58 10.08 -11.44 8.09
N GLN A 59 11.26 -11.33 7.49
CA GLN A 59 12.14 -12.49 7.28
C GLN A 59 13.24 -12.50 8.32
N THR A 60 13.62 -13.70 8.76
CA THR A 60 14.81 -13.89 9.60
C THR A 60 16.06 -13.43 8.83
N ALA A 61 16.94 -12.70 9.50
CA ALA A 61 18.21 -12.30 8.93
C ALA A 61 19.13 -13.49 8.68
N VAL A 62 19.99 -13.37 7.67
CA VAL A 62 21.00 -14.37 7.33
C VAL A 62 22.33 -13.97 7.94
N SER A 63 22.82 -14.78 8.89
CA SER A 63 24.15 -14.60 9.45
C SER A 63 25.15 -15.47 8.71
N THR A 64 26.27 -14.86 8.31
CA THR A 64 27.31 -15.53 7.52
C THR A 64 28.68 -14.89 7.78
N THR A 65 29.72 -15.39 7.15
CA THR A 65 31.05 -14.80 7.18
C THR A 65 31.49 -14.39 5.78
N GLY A 66 32.46 -13.49 5.69
CA GLY A 66 33.04 -13.07 4.41
C GLY A 66 34.31 -12.25 4.61
N ASN A 67 35.03 -12.01 3.53
CA ASN A 67 36.23 -11.18 3.54
C ASN A 67 35.90 -9.76 3.10
N ILE A 68 36.37 -8.80 3.86
CA ILE A 68 36.22 -7.37 3.60
C ILE A 68 37.58 -6.70 3.45
N THR A 69 37.66 -5.69 2.61
CA THR A 69 38.85 -4.85 2.38
C THR A 69 38.47 -3.40 2.49
N ALA A 70 39.16 -2.66 3.36
CA ALA A 70 38.87 -1.24 3.59
C ALA A 70 38.85 -0.42 2.29
N GLY A 71 37.82 0.41 2.13
CA GLY A 71 37.57 1.19 0.91
C GLY A 71 36.93 0.42 -0.24
N SER A 72 36.83 -0.92 -0.16
CA SER A 72 36.14 -1.75 -1.16
C SER A 72 34.63 -1.79 -0.88
N LYS A 73 33.84 -1.92 -1.93
CA LYS A 73 32.39 -2.23 -1.85
C LYS A 73 32.11 -3.71 -2.00
N ILE A 74 33.13 -4.51 -2.29
CA ILE A 74 32.97 -5.93 -2.63
C ILE A 74 33.28 -6.77 -1.38
N ILE A 75 32.37 -7.69 -1.07
CA ILE A 75 32.55 -8.74 -0.07
C ILE A 75 32.74 -10.06 -0.79
N THR A 76 33.80 -10.76 -0.45
CA THR A 76 34.17 -12.03 -1.09
C THR A 76 34.15 -13.17 -0.06
N ASN A 77 34.29 -14.38 -0.57
CA ASN A 77 34.39 -15.59 0.27
C ASN A 77 33.18 -15.77 1.22
N ILE A 78 31.99 -15.40 0.77
CA ILE A 78 30.73 -15.74 1.44
C ILE A 78 30.45 -17.21 1.16
N PRO A 79 30.13 -18.04 2.16
CA PRO A 79 29.84 -19.46 1.94
C PRO A 79 28.69 -19.72 0.96
N SER A 80 27.65 -18.92 0.99
CA SER A 80 26.53 -18.96 0.04
C SER A 80 25.77 -17.65 -0.01
N THR A 81 25.42 -17.19 -1.20
CA THR A 81 24.56 -16.01 -1.42
C THR A 81 23.11 -16.39 -1.73
N THR A 82 22.73 -17.67 -1.69
CA THR A 82 21.40 -18.18 -2.11
C THR A 82 20.25 -17.51 -1.37
N ASN A 83 20.42 -17.19 -0.08
CA ASN A 83 19.39 -16.57 0.75
C ASN A 83 19.54 -15.05 0.88
N LEU A 84 20.47 -14.45 0.15
CA LEU A 84 20.68 -13.01 0.11
C LEU A 84 19.84 -12.39 -1.01
N GLN A 85 19.43 -11.15 -0.81
CA GLN A 85 18.65 -10.39 -1.80
C GLN A 85 19.26 -9.00 -1.96
N VAL A 86 19.17 -8.45 -3.17
CA VAL A 86 19.48 -7.03 -3.42
C VAL A 86 18.61 -6.17 -2.52
N GLY A 87 19.19 -5.16 -1.86
CA GLY A 87 18.52 -4.33 -0.88
C GLY A 87 18.56 -4.86 0.56
N ASN A 88 19.14 -6.07 0.82
CA ASN A 88 19.41 -6.47 2.20
C ASN A 88 20.44 -5.52 2.83
N VAL A 89 20.13 -5.07 4.04
CA VAL A 89 21.05 -4.25 4.86
C VAL A 89 22.06 -5.15 5.54
N ILE A 90 23.31 -4.76 5.49
CA ILE A 90 24.39 -5.47 6.18
C ILE A 90 24.71 -4.82 7.52
N THR A 91 24.94 -5.65 8.53
CA THR A 91 25.44 -5.26 9.84
C THR A 91 26.60 -6.14 10.26
N GLY A 92 27.57 -5.59 10.98
CA GLY A 92 28.76 -6.30 11.44
C GLY A 92 29.95 -5.38 11.60
N THR A 93 31.06 -5.93 12.09
CA THR A 93 32.29 -5.15 12.29
C THR A 93 32.85 -4.69 10.95
N GLY A 94 33.25 -3.42 10.88
CA GLY A 94 33.85 -2.83 9.68
C GLY A 94 32.88 -2.51 8.56
N GLN A 95 31.59 -2.66 8.78
CA GLN A 95 30.56 -2.29 7.81
C GLN A 95 30.19 -0.80 7.96
N THR A 96 29.92 -0.14 6.84
CA THR A 96 29.31 1.18 6.88
C THR A 96 27.85 1.06 7.32
N PRO A 97 27.40 1.84 8.31
CA PRO A 97 26.00 1.80 8.76
C PRO A 97 25.00 1.95 7.60
N TYR A 98 23.96 1.15 7.61
CA TYR A 98 22.90 1.12 6.59
C TYR A 98 23.37 0.82 5.16
N ALA A 99 24.56 0.21 4.99
CA ALA A 99 24.98 -0.28 3.69
C ALA A 99 24.05 -1.43 3.25
N GLU A 100 23.72 -1.44 1.96
CA GLU A 100 22.80 -2.39 1.35
C GLU A 100 23.51 -3.16 0.23
N ILE A 101 23.08 -4.40 -0.05
CA ILE A 101 23.52 -5.14 -1.22
C ILE A 101 23.02 -4.42 -2.48
N LEU A 102 23.93 -3.99 -3.32
CA LEU A 102 23.64 -3.41 -4.62
C LEU A 102 23.47 -4.49 -5.69
N THR A 103 24.40 -5.47 -5.73
CA THR A 103 24.36 -6.61 -6.66
C THR A 103 24.86 -7.88 -5.98
N ILE A 104 24.33 -9.02 -6.42
CA ILE A 104 24.86 -10.36 -6.10
C ILE A 104 25.64 -10.80 -7.32
N ASP A 105 26.97 -10.82 -7.20
CA ASP A 105 27.87 -11.00 -8.33
C ASP A 105 28.13 -12.50 -8.62
N SER A 106 28.10 -13.32 -7.58
CA SER A 106 28.28 -14.78 -7.68
C SER A 106 27.71 -15.49 -6.46
N ALA A 107 27.82 -16.82 -6.43
CA ALA A 107 27.44 -17.63 -5.27
C ALA A 107 28.23 -17.31 -3.98
N THR A 108 29.36 -16.58 -4.10
CA THR A 108 30.27 -16.29 -2.98
C THR A 108 30.64 -14.81 -2.85
N GLN A 109 30.04 -13.92 -3.65
CA GLN A 109 30.41 -12.52 -3.73
C GLN A 109 29.20 -11.62 -3.89
N VAL A 110 29.23 -10.50 -3.17
CA VAL A 110 28.25 -9.41 -3.29
C VAL A 110 28.95 -8.07 -3.36
N THR A 111 28.31 -7.09 -4.04
CA THR A 111 28.73 -5.69 -4.08
C THR A 111 27.73 -4.83 -3.28
N LEU A 112 28.27 -3.97 -2.41
CA LEU A 112 27.49 -3.03 -1.58
C LEU A 112 27.35 -1.67 -2.25
N ASN A 113 26.36 -0.89 -1.81
CA ASN A 113 26.20 0.52 -2.21
C ASN A 113 27.24 1.45 -1.56
N ALA A 114 27.83 1.07 -0.40
CA ALA A 114 28.83 1.83 0.33
C ALA A 114 30.09 1.01 0.60
N PRO A 115 31.28 1.65 0.70
CA PRO A 115 32.54 0.94 0.99
C PRO A 115 32.59 0.50 2.45
N VAL A 116 33.31 -0.60 2.72
CA VAL A 116 33.59 -1.05 4.09
C VAL A 116 34.77 -0.26 4.70
N THR A 117 34.82 -0.18 6.02
CA THR A 117 35.76 0.69 6.75
C THR A 117 37.04 0.00 7.20
N THR A 118 37.05 -1.33 7.27
CA THR A 118 38.19 -2.12 7.74
C THR A 118 38.52 -3.28 6.79
N SER A 119 39.73 -3.82 6.91
CA SER A 119 40.15 -5.04 6.20
C SER A 119 40.20 -6.20 7.17
N THR A 120 39.41 -7.23 6.97
CA THR A 120 39.37 -8.41 7.83
C THR A 120 38.93 -9.63 7.03
N ALA A 121 39.57 -10.77 7.24
CA ALA A 121 39.15 -12.05 6.69
C ALA A 121 38.15 -12.75 7.61
N SER A 122 37.18 -13.45 7.02
CA SER A 122 36.19 -14.27 7.73
C SER A 122 35.44 -13.51 8.83
N VAL A 123 35.12 -12.21 8.58
CA VAL A 123 34.35 -11.40 9.53
C VAL A 123 32.89 -11.88 9.54
N SER A 124 32.34 -12.01 10.74
CA SER A 124 30.92 -12.30 10.91
C SER A 124 30.06 -11.09 10.52
N MET A 125 29.04 -11.33 9.73
CA MET A 125 28.11 -10.30 9.27
C MET A 125 26.70 -10.85 9.17
N THR A 126 25.72 -9.98 9.31
CA THR A 126 24.29 -10.30 9.24
C THR A 126 23.63 -9.47 8.14
N PHE A 127 22.92 -10.14 7.27
CA PHE A 127 22.13 -9.54 6.20
C PHE A 127 20.65 -9.62 6.56
N ALA A 128 19.98 -8.49 6.64
CA ALA A 128 18.57 -8.43 7.01
C ALA A 128 17.76 -7.68 5.96
N LYS A 129 16.56 -8.17 5.68
CA LYS A 129 15.64 -7.54 4.73
C LYS A 129 15.01 -6.30 5.37
N GLN A 130 15.02 -5.20 4.64
CA GLN A 130 14.44 -3.93 5.07
C GLN A 130 13.18 -3.57 4.27
N ASP A 131 13.14 -3.95 3.00
CA ASP A 131 12.07 -3.63 2.06
C ASP A 131 11.15 -4.80 1.83
N TYR A 132 9.86 -4.60 2.06
CA TYR A 132 8.81 -5.61 1.88
C TYR A 132 7.80 -5.14 0.85
N ASP A 133 7.24 -6.07 0.09
CA ASP A 133 6.26 -5.76 -0.93
C ASP A 133 4.94 -5.33 -0.29
N LEU A 134 4.29 -4.35 -0.91
CA LEU A 134 2.94 -3.97 -0.57
C LEU A 134 1.95 -4.98 -1.18
N PRO A 135 0.74 -5.12 -0.62
CA PRO A 135 -0.26 -6.02 -1.18
C PRO A 135 -0.66 -5.60 -2.60
N SER A 136 -1.06 -6.58 -3.40
CA SER A 136 -1.63 -6.31 -4.72
C SER A 136 -2.86 -5.42 -4.61
N GLY A 137 -2.99 -4.46 -5.51
CA GLY A 137 -4.08 -3.50 -5.46
C GLY A 137 -3.95 -2.43 -4.36
N TYR A 138 -2.78 -2.27 -3.77
CA TYR A 138 -2.52 -1.19 -2.81
C TYR A 138 -2.60 0.18 -3.48
N ASP A 139 -3.43 1.07 -2.93
CA ASP A 139 -3.46 2.49 -3.30
C ASP A 139 -2.81 3.34 -2.21
N ARG A 140 -3.38 3.34 -1.01
CA ARG A 140 -2.85 4.08 0.15
C ARG A 140 -3.15 3.37 1.47
N MET A 141 -2.24 3.53 2.42
CA MET A 141 -2.42 3.04 3.79
C MET A 141 -3.36 3.97 4.57
N ILE A 142 -4.24 3.37 5.37
CA ILE A 142 -5.03 4.12 6.35
C ILE A 142 -4.12 4.49 7.51
N SER A 143 -4.11 5.78 7.86
CA SER A 143 -3.25 6.30 8.92
C SER A 143 -3.50 5.60 10.25
N ASP A 144 -2.41 5.40 11.03
CA ASP A 144 -2.45 4.85 12.38
C ASP A 144 -2.95 3.40 12.52
N THR A 145 -3.13 2.67 11.42
CA THR A 145 -3.57 1.25 11.43
C THR A 145 -2.40 0.25 11.43
N ASN A 146 -1.16 0.72 11.36
CA ASN A 146 -0.01 -0.18 11.30
C ASN A 146 0.43 -0.63 12.70
N TRP A 147 0.27 -1.92 12.95
CA TRP A 147 0.58 -2.57 14.22
C TRP A 147 1.54 -3.72 14.06
N ASP A 148 2.48 -3.80 14.99
CA ASP A 148 3.23 -5.01 15.28
C ASP A 148 2.36 -5.91 16.18
N ARG A 149 2.00 -7.08 15.67
CA ARG A 149 1.19 -8.07 16.39
C ARG A 149 2.04 -9.02 17.23
N THR A 150 3.37 -8.97 17.09
CA THR A 150 4.29 -9.77 17.91
C THR A 150 4.50 -9.13 19.27
N ASP A 151 4.83 -7.84 19.26
CA ASP A 151 5.12 -7.09 20.48
C ASP A 151 3.93 -6.21 20.93
N HIS A 152 2.82 -6.22 20.17
CA HIS A 152 1.59 -5.46 20.45
C HIS A 152 1.80 -3.94 20.46
N TRP A 153 2.69 -3.42 19.61
CA TRP A 153 3.00 -2.00 19.48
C TRP A 153 2.45 -1.42 18.19
N ARG A 154 2.00 -0.16 18.26
CA ARG A 154 1.74 0.61 17.06
C ARG A 154 3.06 1.08 16.46
N ASN A 155 3.30 0.80 15.20
CA ASN A 155 4.47 1.26 14.47
C ASN A 155 4.43 2.77 14.20
N LEU A 156 5.58 3.44 14.22
CA LEU A 156 5.70 4.89 14.08
C LEU A 156 6.02 5.27 12.62
N GLY A 157 5.07 5.81 11.92
CA GLY A 157 5.22 6.27 10.51
C GLY A 157 3.91 6.87 10.00
N THR A 158 3.80 7.27 8.75
CA THR A 158 4.84 7.20 7.70
C THR A 158 5.88 8.28 7.89
N LYS A 159 7.18 7.92 7.85
CA LYS A 159 8.27 8.89 8.02
C LYS A 159 8.58 9.62 6.71
N SER A 160 8.80 10.94 6.80
CA SER A 160 9.26 11.75 5.68
C SER A 160 10.70 11.39 5.28
N SER A 161 11.14 11.79 4.09
CA SER A 161 12.53 11.59 3.67
C SER A 161 13.51 12.33 4.58
N GLN A 162 13.14 13.51 5.10
CA GLN A 162 13.95 14.27 6.04
C GLN A 162 14.08 13.54 7.38
N ASP A 163 12.96 13.07 7.96
CA ASP A 163 12.99 12.29 9.20
C ASP A 163 13.79 11.00 9.04
N TRP A 164 13.71 10.37 7.86
CA TRP A 164 14.46 9.15 7.58
C TRP A 164 15.98 9.38 7.59
N GLN A 165 16.45 10.46 6.94
CA GLN A 165 17.86 10.81 6.97
C GLN A 165 18.33 11.20 8.37
N PHE A 166 17.49 11.90 9.14
CA PHE A 166 17.78 12.17 10.54
C PHE A 166 17.91 10.90 11.38
N LEU A 167 17.03 9.91 11.16
CA LEU A 167 17.11 8.59 11.80
C LEU A 167 18.40 7.83 11.42
N GLN A 168 18.88 7.96 10.19
CA GLN A 168 20.11 7.30 9.74
C GLN A 168 21.40 8.02 10.14
N GLY A 169 21.38 9.34 10.20
CA GLY A 169 22.58 10.17 10.45
C GLY A 169 22.66 10.78 11.85
N GLY A 170 21.57 10.77 12.63
CA GLY A 170 21.51 11.39 13.95
C GLY A 170 21.92 10.48 15.10
N ILE A 171 22.19 11.08 16.26
CA ILE A 171 22.34 10.34 17.52
C ILE A 171 20.95 10.06 18.06
N ILE A 172 20.45 8.85 17.84
CA ILE A 172 19.08 8.49 18.20
C ILE A 172 19.08 7.28 19.11
N SER A 173 18.40 7.42 20.25
CA SER A 173 17.95 6.29 21.03
C SER A 173 16.75 5.65 20.34
N ILE A 174 16.85 4.38 19.97
CA ILE A 174 15.79 3.62 19.33
C ILE A 174 14.90 3.08 20.44
N GLY A 175 13.65 3.55 20.43
CA GLY A 175 12.62 2.99 21.31
C GLY A 175 12.13 1.63 20.77
N PRO A 176 11.30 0.95 21.55
CA PRO A 176 10.80 -0.40 21.21
C PRO A 176 9.86 -0.43 20.00
N ARG A 177 9.38 0.72 19.55
CA ARG A 177 8.41 0.80 18.44
C ARG A 177 9.14 0.92 17.12
N GLU A 178 8.80 0.04 16.20
CA GLU A 178 9.34 0.06 14.85
C GLU A 178 8.90 1.32 14.09
N ARG A 179 9.81 1.83 13.25
CA ARG A 179 9.58 2.99 12.40
C ARG A 179 9.57 2.55 10.95
N TYR A 180 8.65 3.10 10.16
CA TYR A 180 8.51 2.72 8.77
C TYR A 180 8.25 3.92 7.87
N ARG A 181 8.46 3.69 6.58
CA ARG A 181 7.99 4.57 5.50
C ARG A 181 7.57 3.74 4.30
N ILE A 182 6.73 4.31 3.45
CA ILE A 182 6.50 3.79 2.11
C ILE A 182 7.51 4.46 1.18
N TYR A 183 8.34 3.67 0.54
CA TYR A 183 9.43 4.15 -0.31
C TYR A 183 9.57 3.25 -1.54
N ASN A 184 9.60 3.87 -2.72
CA ASN A 184 9.72 3.17 -4.00
C ASN A 184 8.72 2.00 -4.17
N GLY A 185 7.45 2.22 -3.77
CA GLY A 185 6.41 1.18 -3.85
C GLY A 185 6.59 0.01 -2.90
N LYS A 186 7.42 0.14 -1.87
CA LYS A 186 7.68 -0.89 -0.86
C LYS A 186 7.47 -0.35 0.54
N PHE A 187 7.16 -1.24 1.46
CA PHE A 187 7.14 -0.98 2.89
C PHE A 187 8.56 -1.13 3.43
N ARG A 188 9.20 -0.02 3.83
CA ARG A 188 10.56 0.01 4.37
C ARG A 188 10.53 0.22 5.87
N ILE A 189 11.16 -0.71 6.62
CA ILE A 189 11.32 -0.64 8.08
C ILE A 189 12.65 0.05 8.40
N PHE A 190 12.65 0.93 9.40
CA PHE A 190 13.88 1.50 9.93
C PHE A 190 14.55 0.46 10.83
N GLN A 191 15.81 0.19 10.59
CA GLN A 191 16.57 -0.96 11.10
C GLN A 191 15.97 -2.30 10.67
N ALA A 192 16.69 -2.94 9.78
CA ALA A 192 16.31 -4.26 9.32
C ALA A 192 16.25 -5.24 10.50
N LEU A 193 15.10 -5.88 10.65
CA LEU A 193 14.82 -6.80 11.75
C LEU A 193 15.57 -8.12 11.56
N THR A 194 16.09 -8.67 12.65
CA THR A 194 16.86 -9.93 12.60
C THR A 194 15.99 -11.17 12.85
N THR A 195 14.81 -10.99 13.43
CA THR A 195 13.85 -12.05 13.75
C THR A 195 12.54 -11.82 13.02
N VAL A 196 11.64 -12.80 13.07
CA VAL A 196 10.32 -12.72 12.45
C VAL A 196 9.37 -11.91 13.33
N TYR A 197 8.75 -10.90 12.74
CA TYR A 197 7.67 -10.10 13.33
C TYR A 197 6.42 -10.19 12.46
N ASN A 198 5.26 -10.13 13.09
CA ASN A 198 3.97 -10.11 12.42
C ASN A 198 3.45 -8.68 12.38
N PHE A 199 3.36 -8.11 11.19
CA PHE A 199 2.80 -6.78 11.01
C PHE A 199 1.43 -6.83 10.36
N SER A 200 0.60 -5.84 10.66
CA SER A 200 -0.67 -5.66 10.00
C SER A 200 -0.99 -4.18 9.82
N PHE A 201 -1.64 -3.86 8.73
CA PHE A 201 -2.22 -2.54 8.49
C PHE A 201 -3.46 -2.67 7.63
N GLU A 202 -4.27 -1.62 7.62
CA GLU A 202 -5.39 -1.47 6.70
C GLU A 202 -5.01 -0.51 5.58
N TYR A 203 -5.53 -0.78 4.41
CA TYR A 203 -5.27 0.02 3.22
C TYR A 203 -6.51 0.12 2.34
N VAL A 204 -6.58 1.19 1.57
CA VAL A 204 -7.57 1.34 0.51
C VAL A 204 -7.04 0.65 -0.72
N SER A 205 -7.86 -0.26 -1.28
CA SER A 205 -7.53 -0.98 -2.49
C SER A 205 -7.93 -0.19 -3.73
N ASN A 206 -7.10 -0.22 -4.78
CA ASN A 206 -7.46 0.29 -6.10
C ASN A 206 -8.25 -0.75 -6.94
N TYR A 207 -8.52 -1.93 -6.37
CA TYR A 207 -9.32 -2.97 -7.00
C TYR A 207 -10.80 -2.71 -6.73
N TRP A 208 -11.42 -1.95 -7.61
CA TRP A 208 -12.84 -1.57 -7.54
C TRP A 208 -13.75 -2.39 -8.45
N VAL A 209 -13.18 -3.21 -9.33
CA VAL A 209 -13.90 -4.12 -10.21
C VAL A 209 -13.92 -5.52 -9.63
N CYS A 210 -15.10 -6.13 -9.58
CA CYS A 210 -15.31 -7.49 -9.15
C CYS A 210 -15.28 -8.42 -10.36
N ALA A 211 -14.46 -9.46 -10.31
CA ALA A 211 -14.51 -10.52 -11.30
C ALA A 211 -15.80 -11.32 -11.15
N THR A 212 -16.21 -12.01 -12.20
CA THR A 212 -17.39 -12.90 -12.21
C THR A 212 -17.42 -13.81 -10.98
N GLY A 213 -18.51 -13.77 -10.23
CA GLY A 213 -18.69 -14.59 -9.02
C GLY A 213 -18.01 -14.07 -7.76
N SER A 214 -17.34 -12.92 -7.81
CA SER A 214 -16.79 -12.24 -6.64
C SER A 214 -17.66 -11.07 -6.24
N SER A 215 -17.88 -10.91 -4.94
CA SER A 215 -18.50 -9.72 -4.35
C SER A 215 -17.47 -8.66 -3.92
N GLU A 216 -16.16 -8.98 -4.00
CA GLU A 216 -15.06 -8.09 -3.62
C GLU A 216 -14.30 -7.61 -4.85
N GLY A 217 -13.75 -6.43 -4.78
CA GLY A 217 -12.87 -5.87 -5.80
C GLY A 217 -11.58 -6.70 -5.96
N THR A 218 -11.36 -7.21 -7.16
CA THR A 218 -10.22 -8.06 -7.54
C THR A 218 -9.39 -7.50 -8.68
N LYS A 219 -9.91 -6.49 -9.40
CA LYS A 219 -9.28 -5.88 -10.56
C LYS A 219 -9.36 -4.35 -10.49
N ALA A 220 -8.41 -3.67 -11.12
CA ALA A 220 -8.39 -2.21 -11.24
C ALA A 220 -9.18 -1.68 -12.46
N GLU A 221 -9.56 -2.57 -13.39
CA GLU A 221 -10.23 -2.23 -14.64
C GLU A 221 -11.17 -3.35 -15.06
N PHE A 222 -12.22 -3.01 -15.82
CA PHE A 222 -13.07 -3.98 -16.47
C PHE A 222 -12.29 -4.72 -17.57
N THR A 223 -12.31 -6.05 -17.52
CA THR A 223 -11.62 -6.92 -18.48
C THR A 223 -12.56 -7.95 -19.14
N ALA A 224 -13.75 -8.13 -18.60
CA ALA A 224 -14.79 -9.03 -19.13
C ALA A 224 -16.16 -8.37 -19.02
N ASP A 225 -17.09 -8.73 -19.92
CA ASP A 225 -18.45 -8.18 -19.91
C ASP A 225 -19.25 -8.59 -18.66
N THR A 226 -18.85 -9.67 -18.02
CA THR A 226 -19.45 -10.19 -16.77
C THR A 226 -18.85 -9.55 -15.50
N ASP A 227 -17.88 -8.66 -15.65
CA ASP A 227 -17.33 -7.93 -14.50
C ASP A 227 -18.37 -6.94 -13.96
N THR A 228 -18.44 -6.85 -12.64
CA THR A 228 -19.27 -5.89 -11.90
C THR A 228 -18.38 -4.89 -11.16
N CYS A 229 -18.95 -3.91 -10.49
CA CYS A 229 -18.16 -2.97 -9.67
C CYS A 229 -18.61 -3.01 -8.21
N VAL A 230 -17.71 -2.54 -7.33
CA VAL A 230 -17.96 -2.42 -5.87
C VAL A 230 -18.93 -1.26 -5.59
N PHE A 231 -18.93 -0.25 -6.46
CA PHE A 231 -19.76 0.94 -6.31
C PHE A 231 -21.21 0.65 -6.67
N PRO A 232 -22.19 1.34 -6.04
CA PRO A 232 -23.61 1.23 -6.40
C PRO A 232 -23.86 1.64 -7.85
N ASP A 233 -24.79 0.93 -8.51
CA ASP A 233 -25.10 1.13 -9.93
C ASP A 233 -25.66 2.53 -10.21
N ASP A 234 -26.49 3.08 -9.30
CA ASP A 234 -27.05 4.44 -9.39
C ASP A 234 -25.94 5.50 -9.48
N LEU A 235 -24.91 5.39 -8.65
CA LEU A 235 -23.75 6.28 -8.65
C LEU A 235 -22.95 6.17 -9.96
N MET A 236 -22.71 4.93 -10.39
CA MET A 236 -21.95 4.69 -11.62
C MET A 236 -22.72 5.17 -12.87
N MET A 237 -24.02 4.94 -12.93
CA MET A 237 -24.87 5.41 -14.05
C MET A 237 -24.91 6.93 -14.13
N ALA A 238 -25.22 7.60 -13.02
CA ALA A 238 -25.25 9.07 -12.99
C ALA A 238 -23.88 9.68 -13.35
N GLY A 239 -22.79 9.12 -12.83
CA GLY A 239 -21.45 9.58 -13.14
C GLY A 239 -21.06 9.33 -14.61
N LEU A 240 -21.42 8.20 -15.18
CA LEU A 240 -21.12 7.86 -16.58
C LEU A 240 -21.87 8.75 -17.56
N LYS A 241 -23.17 9.04 -17.30
CA LYS A 241 -23.96 10.00 -18.08
C LYS A 241 -23.30 11.39 -18.05
N PHE A 242 -22.99 11.89 -16.86
CA PHE A 242 -22.31 13.18 -16.69
C PHE A 242 -20.99 13.24 -17.47
N TYR A 243 -20.13 12.21 -17.34
CA TYR A 243 -18.83 12.16 -18.04
C TYR A 243 -18.99 12.09 -19.56
N PHE A 244 -20.03 11.36 -20.05
CA PHE A 244 -20.29 11.25 -21.48
C PHE A 244 -20.76 12.59 -22.07
N LEU A 245 -21.76 13.25 -21.47
CA LEU A 245 -22.26 14.55 -21.95
C LEU A 245 -21.16 15.61 -21.89
N LYS A 246 -20.39 15.65 -20.82
CA LYS A 246 -19.21 16.52 -20.69
C LYS A 246 -18.19 16.28 -21.79
N ALA A 247 -17.89 15.02 -22.13
CA ALA A 247 -16.95 14.65 -23.19
C ALA A 247 -17.45 15.06 -24.59
N LYS A 248 -18.78 15.03 -24.79
CA LYS A 248 -19.44 15.46 -26.04
C LYS A 248 -19.65 16.98 -26.11
N LYS A 249 -19.33 17.74 -25.02
CA LYS A 249 -19.60 19.18 -24.90
C LYS A 249 -21.08 19.54 -25.04
N LEU A 250 -21.96 18.63 -24.60
CA LEU A 250 -23.40 18.86 -24.47
C LEU A 250 -23.69 19.51 -23.11
N ASP A 251 -24.93 19.98 -22.93
CA ASP A 251 -25.38 20.46 -21.62
C ASP A 251 -25.42 19.28 -20.64
N TYR A 252 -24.79 19.44 -19.50
CA TYR A 252 -24.61 18.42 -18.46
C TYR A 252 -25.01 18.93 -17.06
N GLY A 253 -25.68 20.08 -16.98
CA GLY A 253 -25.98 20.73 -15.70
C GLY A 253 -26.87 19.88 -14.80
N ILE A 254 -27.88 19.22 -15.37
CA ILE A 254 -28.80 18.33 -14.64
C ILE A 254 -28.07 17.08 -14.16
N GLU A 255 -27.33 16.42 -15.03
CA GLU A 255 -26.60 15.17 -14.74
C GLU A 255 -25.47 15.39 -13.72
N LEU A 256 -24.83 16.56 -13.74
CA LEU A 256 -23.89 16.93 -12.67
C LEU A 256 -24.58 17.01 -11.30
N GLY A 257 -25.79 17.60 -11.26
CA GLY A 257 -26.60 17.66 -10.04
C GLY A 257 -27.01 16.28 -9.53
N GLU A 258 -27.43 15.40 -10.43
CA GLU A 258 -27.77 14.00 -10.10
C GLU A 258 -26.56 13.21 -9.61
N PHE A 259 -25.43 13.30 -10.29
CA PHE A 259 -24.19 12.66 -9.87
C PHE A 259 -23.72 13.17 -8.48
N THR A 260 -23.74 14.48 -8.27
CA THR A 260 -23.34 15.06 -6.97
C THR A 260 -24.25 14.60 -5.83
N ARG A 261 -25.55 14.47 -6.10
CA ARG A 261 -26.53 13.95 -5.13
C ARG A 261 -26.28 12.47 -4.83
N ALA A 262 -26.12 11.64 -5.85
CA ALA A 262 -25.82 10.23 -5.71
C ALA A 262 -24.51 10.02 -4.94
N LEU A 263 -23.46 10.79 -5.27
CA LEU A 263 -22.17 10.74 -4.59
C LEU A 263 -22.28 11.09 -3.11
N SER A 264 -22.96 12.18 -2.79
CA SER A 264 -23.17 12.61 -1.39
C SER A 264 -23.96 11.61 -0.58
N TYR A 265 -25.01 11.03 -1.17
CA TYR A 265 -25.84 10.02 -0.53
C TYR A 265 -25.05 8.73 -0.25
N ASN A 266 -24.33 8.21 -1.24
CA ASN A 266 -23.56 7.00 -1.09
C ASN A 266 -22.38 7.18 -0.11
N LYS A 267 -21.71 8.33 -0.11
CA LYS A 267 -20.70 8.66 0.90
C LYS A 267 -21.29 8.68 2.31
N ALA A 268 -22.48 9.27 2.49
CA ALA A 268 -23.12 9.33 3.80
C ALA A 268 -23.52 7.94 4.33
N GLN A 269 -23.85 7.00 3.45
CA GLN A 269 -24.17 5.61 3.84
C GLN A 269 -22.92 4.77 4.15
N ASP A 270 -21.80 5.06 3.50
CA ASP A 270 -20.57 4.26 3.63
C ASP A 270 -19.72 4.68 4.85
N VAL A 271 -19.97 5.86 5.43
CA VAL A 271 -19.24 6.32 6.62
C VAL A 271 -19.65 5.49 7.83
N PRO A 272 -18.70 4.92 8.60
CA PRO A 272 -19.02 4.28 9.87
C PRO A 272 -19.71 5.28 10.81
N VAL A 273 -20.71 4.83 11.54
CA VAL A 273 -21.46 5.68 12.48
C VAL A 273 -20.48 6.29 13.48
N PRO A 274 -20.34 7.63 13.53
CA PRO A 274 -19.43 8.25 14.48
C PRO A 274 -19.88 7.93 15.91
N SER A 275 -18.97 7.46 16.75
CA SER A 275 -19.24 7.31 18.16
C SER A 275 -19.39 8.71 18.78
N MET A 276 -20.60 9.07 19.21
CA MET A 276 -20.84 10.33 19.89
C MET A 276 -20.35 10.21 21.32
N SER A 277 -19.28 10.92 21.68
CA SER A 277 -18.87 11.04 23.08
C SER A 277 -19.82 12.01 23.79
N LEU A 278 -20.51 11.54 24.81
CA LEU A 278 -21.32 12.38 25.71
C LEU A 278 -20.47 13.04 26.81
N ALA A 279 -19.15 12.85 26.78
CA ALA A 279 -18.26 13.53 27.72
C ALA A 279 -18.25 15.05 27.47
N PRO A 280 -18.27 15.89 28.51
CA PRO A 280 -18.16 17.32 28.36
C PRO A 280 -16.91 17.72 27.56
N VAL A 281 -17.06 18.65 26.62
CA VAL A 281 -15.93 19.22 25.87
C VAL A 281 -14.98 19.86 26.88
N GLY A 282 -13.76 19.30 27.00
CA GLY A 282 -12.75 19.77 27.96
C GLY A 282 -12.32 18.76 29.02
N MET A 283 -12.98 17.61 29.17
CA MET A 283 -12.38 16.49 29.86
C MET A 283 -11.29 15.90 28.95
N ASN A 284 -10.06 16.35 29.15
CA ASN A 284 -8.90 15.59 28.66
C ASN A 284 -9.01 14.20 29.27
N GLN A 285 -9.22 13.19 28.44
CA GLN A 285 -9.03 11.81 28.87
C GLN A 285 -7.56 11.68 29.29
N LEU A 286 -7.33 11.75 30.62
CA LEU A 286 -6.01 11.48 31.20
C LEU A 286 -5.50 10.07 30.85
N VAL A 287 -6.43 9.18 30.48
CA VAL A 287 -6.16 7.82 30.07
C VAL A 287 -6.88 7.56 28.74
N GLY A 288 -6.17 7.68 27.65
CA GLY A 288 -6.62 7.27 26.31
C GLY A 288 -5.86 6.03 25.84
N PRO A 289 -6.30 5.36 24.76
CA PRO A 289 -5.57 4.23 24.19
C PRO A 289 -4.10 4.53 23.84
N TRP A 290 -3.78 5.83 23.73
CA TRP A 290 -2.43 6.35 23.43
C TRP A 290 -1.58 6.62 24.66
N SER A 291 -2.17 6.78 25.82
CA SER A 291 -1.51 7.11 27.09
C SER A 291 -1.31 5.91 28.02
N VAL A 292 -2.01 4.82 27.77
CA VAL A 292 -1.76 3.55 28.46
C VAL A 292 -0.56 2.91 27.80
N GLN A 293 0.49 2.65 28.56
CA GLN A 293 1.59 1.82 28.07
C GLN A 293 1.02 0.44 27.79
N ASP A 294 1.24 -0.02 26.53
CA ASP A 294 0.91 -1.38 26.17
C ASP A 294 1.77 -2.31 27.05
N GLY A 295 1.19 -2.83 28.10
CA GLY A 295 1.80 -3.85 28.92
C GLY A 295 1.71 -5.19 28.20
N ASN A 296 2.63 -6.06 28.52
CA ASN A 296 2.59 -7.45 28.06
C ASN A 296 1.40 -8.13 28.75
N TRP A 297 0.22 -8.12 28.11
CA TRP A 297 -0.94 -8.81 28.61
C TRP A 297 -0.76 -10.31 28.33
N PRO A 298 -0.81 -11.17 29.36
CA PRO A 298 -0.74 -12.61 29.11
C PRO A 298 -1.92 -12.99 28.21
N SER A 299 -1.62 -13.69 27.11
CA SER A 299 -2.64 -14.32 26.29
C SER A 299 -3.46 -15.28 27.17
N VAL A 300 -4.75 -15.05 27.29
CA VAL A 300 -5.71 -15.99 27.90
C VAL A 300 -5.96 -17.11 26.90
#